data_cb890740da967891a9ec0aa5d6d25b65
#
_entry.id   cb890740da967891a9ec0aa5d6d25b65
#
_cell.length_a   1.000
_cell.length_b   1.000
_cell.length_c   1.000
_cell.angle_alpha   90.00
_cell.angle_beta   90.00
_cell.angle_gamma   90.00
#
_symmetry.space_group_name_H-M   'P 1'
#
loop_
_entity.id
_entity.type
_entity.pdbx_description
1 polymer ?
#
loop_
_entity_poly.entity_id
_entity_poly.type
_entity_poly.pdbx_seq_one_letter_code
_entity_poly.pdbx_strand_id
1 'polypeptide(L)'
;MINNYVDIFDYITTQETNYKKPIPINDVYDWCMYDHVKTSDLYNNSQLMTGKDDFKPVKNITRPILNLQYRTEDIELKDVQIYIDNPDKFHLSFLIKKYHDDVFVQEYDLDSFFDELNVSRILFGGGLSKEVAYACEVVPLQTLAFCDQTDMLSAPLGIRHYYSPDQLMEMAEYGWGNVKNGATISLKDLIALSKEEKANEASDDKSKKTTGRYVEVFEVHGNLPKRFADPFDTSEEYETRLYIVAFYQKKNSTDKQGVILYTALEPKSPFKLIKRDPVFGRALGFGGAEELFEAQVWINYDMIRIQDMLDAASKTILKATGANSSLLAKKQKVRDLSNLEILDVGDGDLGQVDTFPRNLQVFDNSVAMWEAHAQTMGAANDAIMGNSPASGTPFKLQELVTSEARGLHDYRRGIFAKHIEEIYKDVYIPMIIKKICEGTQFLSELSLDELQYVGKKVATYEANK
;
A
#
# COMPACT_ATOMS: atom_id res chain seq x y z
N MET A 1 32.94 -21.39 -16.46
CA MET A 1 32.39 -21.06 -15.13
C MET A 1 31.07 -20.42 -15.38
N ILE A 2 29.98 -21.08 -15.04
CA ILE A 2 28.64 -20.49 -15.08
C ILE A 2 28.61 -19.47 -13.94
N ASN A 3 28.47 -18.19 -14.26
CA ASN A 3 28.38 -17.14 -13.25
C ASN A 3 27.01 -17.26 -12.57
N ASN A 4 26.97 -17.87 -11.42
CA ASN A 4 25.73 -18.06 -10.64
C ASN A 4 25.03 -16.75 -10.27
N TYR A 5 25.75 -15.64 -10.32
CA TYR A 5 25.17 -14.31 -10.11
C TYR A 5 24.22 -13.91 -11.22
N VAL A 6 24.52 -14.32 -12.44
CA VAL A 6 23.67 -14.08 -13.60
C VAL A 6 22.36 -14.84 -13.43
N ASP A 7 22.40 -16.05 -12.89
CA ASP A 7 21.22 -16.89 -12.74
C ASP A 7 20.17 -16.29 -11.77
N ILE A 8 20.59 -15.79 -10.62
CA ILE A 8 19.65 -15.19 -9.66
C ILE A 8 19.17 -13.80 -10.13
N PHE A 9 20.03 -13.04 -10.80
CA PHE A 9 19.66 -11.78 -11.42
C PHE A 9 18.62 -11.97 -12.52
N ASP A 10 18.87 -12.90 -13.44
CA ASP A 10 17.96 -13.22 -14.53
C ASP A 10 16.63 -13.76 -14.00
N TYR A 11 16.68 -14.57 -12.92
CA TYR A 11 15.49 -15.04 -12.24
C TYR A 11 14.64 -13.88 -11.71
N ILE A 12 15.23 -12.97 -10.92
CA ILE A 12 14.51 -11.82 -10.33
C ILE A 12 13.92 -10.93 -11.43
N THR A 13 14.71 -10.63 -12.46
CA THR A 13 14.28 -9.77 -13.59
C THR A 13 13.14 -10.39 -14.38
N THR A 14 13.20 -11.71 -14.59
CA THR A 14 12.15 -12.46 -15.28
C THR A 14 10.87 -12.48 -14.45
N GLN A 15 10.97 -12.76 -13.14
CA GLN A 15 9.81 -12.77 -12.24
C GLN A 15 9.17 -11.38 -12.13
N GLU A 16 9.96 -10.31 -12.01
CA GLU A 16 9.47 -8.94 -12.02
C GLU A 16 8.71 -8.60 -13.31
N THR A 17 9.26 -9.03 -14.46
CA THR A 17 8.61 -8.81 -15.75
C THR A 17 7.29 -9.58 -15.86
N ASN A 18 7.24 -10.80 -15.33
CA ASN A 18 6.03 -11.61 -15.33
C ASN A 18 4.97 -11.08 -14.36
N TYR A 19 5.38 -10.58 -13.20
CA TYR A 19 4.48 -9.96 -12.22
C TYR A 19 3.71 -8.74 -12.75
N LYS A 20 4.30 -8.02 -13.70
CA LYS A 20 3.68 -6.87 -14.37
C LYS A 20 2.76 -7.26 -15.53
N LYS A 21 2.63 -8.56 -15.84
CA LYS A 21 1.72 -9.04 -16.87
C LYS A 21 0.40 -9.49 -16.26
N PRO A 22 -0.73 -9.23 -16.94
CA PRO A 22 -2.01 -9.76 -16.51
C PRO A 22 -2.03 -11.29 -16.61
N ILE A 23 -2.76 -11.91 -15.69
CA ILE A 23 -3.04 -13.33 -15.69
C ILE A 23 -4.55 -13.57 -15.90
N PRO A 24 -4.95 -14.59 -16.65
CA PRO A 24 -6.37 -14.94 -16.78
C PRO A 24 -6.89 -15.60 -15.50
N ILE A 25 -7.94 -15.05 -14.93
CA ILE A 25 -8.64 -15.64 -13.79
C ILE A 25 -9.79 -16.50 -14.32
N ASN A 26 -9.62 -17.82 -14.23
CA ASN A 26 -10.61 -18.82 -14.65
C ASN A 26 -11.16 -18.58 -16.07
N ASP A 27 -10.36 -18.03 -16.97
CA ASP A 27 -10.75 -17.63 -18.33
C ASP A 27 -11.95 -16.65 -18.41
N VAL A 28 -12.24 -15.94 -17.31
CA VAL A 28 -13.35 -14.98 -17.23
C VAL A 28 -12.89 -13.56 -17.46
N TYR A 29 -11.78 -13.18 -16.81
CA TYR A 29 -11.19 -11.85 -16.93
C TYR A 29 -9.70 -11.88 -16.65
N ASP A 30 -9.00 -10.90 -17.19
CA ASP A 30 -7.57 -10.69 -16.92
C ASP A 30 -7.38 -9.82 -15.67
N TRP A 31 -6.44 -10.20 -14.81
CA TRP A 31 -6.12 -9.45 -13.60
C TRP A 31 -4.61 -9.30 -13.43
N CYS A 32 -4.18 -8.10 -13.04
CA CYS A 32 -2.78 -7.79 -12.75
C CYS A 32 -2.69 -7.16 -11.37
N MET A 33 -2.03 -7.84 -10.44
CA MET A 33 -1.88 -7.35 -9.07
C MET A 33 -1.06 -6.05 -9.02
N TYR A 34 0.00 -5.95 -9.82
CA TYR A 34 0.82 -4.74 -9.90
C TYR A 34 0.00 -3.51 -10.32
N ASP A 35 -0.81 -3.65 -11.37
CA ASP A 35 -1.66 -2.56 -11.85
C ASP A 35 -2.79 -2.23 -10.86
N HIS A 36 -3.34 -3.24 -10.20
CA HIS A 36 -4.35 -3.07 -9.16
C HIS A 36 -3.81 -2.22 -8.00
N VAL A 37 -2.66 -2.58 -7.44
CA VAL A 37 -2.02 -1.84 -6.34
C VAL A 37 -1.69 -0.41 -6.76
N LYS A 38 -1.07 -0.24 -7.92
CA LYS A 38 -0.71 1.08 -8.47
C LYS A 38 -1.93 1.97 -8.70
N THR A 39 -2.99 1.42 -9.30
CA THR A 39 -4.20 2.18 -9.61
C THR A 39 -4.93 2.58 -8.33
N SER A 40 -5.07 1.66 -7.38
CA SER A 40 -5.69 1.95 -6.07
C SER A 40 -4.98 3.09 -5.34
N ASP A 41 -3.66 3.09 -5.35
CA ASP A 41 -2.85 4.13 -4.72
C ASP A 41 -3.00 5.50 -5.42
N LEU A 42 -2.96 5.50 -6.75
CA LEU A 42 -3.15 6.73 -7.56
C LEU A 42 -4.53 7.37 -7.31
N TYR A 43 -5.60 6.58 -7.27
CA TYR A 43 -6.95 7.09 -7.03
C TYR A 43 -7.15 7.57 -5.59
N ASN A 44 -6.63 6.85 -4.61
CA ASN A 44 -6.68 7.28 -3.21
C ASN A 44 -5.95 8.62 -3.00
N ASN A 45 -4.81 8.82 -3.66
CA ASN A 45 -3.99 10.03 -3.54
C ASN A 45 -4.37 11.15 -4.51
N SER A 46 -5.47 11.03 -5.25
CA SER A 46 -5.91 12.01 -6.25
C SER A 46 -4.88 12.30 -7.36
N GLN A 47 -3.97 11.35 -7.59
CA GLN A 47 -2.97 11.46 -8.64
C GLN A 47 -3.50 10.83 -9.92
N LEU A 48 -4.19 11.62 -10.72
CA LEU A 48 -4.59 11.18 -12.05
C LEU A 48 -3.38 11.18 -12.99
N MET A 49 -3.26 10.11 -13.77
CA MET A 49 -2.35 10.07 -14.91
C MET A 49 -2.90 10.98 -16.02
N THR A 50 -2.67 12.28 -15.89
CA THR A 50 -2.92 13.23 -16.98
C THR A 50 -1.71 13.25 -17.91
N GLY A 51 -1.96 13.29 -19.22
CA GLY A 51 -0.91 13.59 -20.20
C GLY A 51 -0.23 14.93 -19.84
N LYS A 52 0.98 15.11 -20.25
CA LYS A 52 1.97 16.09 -19.76
C LYS A 52 1.53 17.54 -19.56
N ASP A 53 0.39 17.99 -20.09
CA ASP A 53 0.09 19.43 -20.17
C ASP A 53 -1.35 19.84 -19.77
N ASP A 54 -2.23 18.90 -19.40
CA ASP A 54 -3.62 19.22 -19.07
C ASP A 54 -3.93 19.04 -17.59
N PHE A 55 -4.18 20.15 -16.93
CA PHE A 55 -4.72 20.15 -15.56
C PHE A 55 -6.22 19.78 -15.63
N LYS A 56 -6.58 18.59 -15.19
CA LYS A 56 -7.99 18.14 -15.17
C LYS A 56 -8.53 18.16 -13.75
N PRO A 57 -9.77 18.65 -13.54
CA PRO A 57 -10.37 18.64 -12.22
C PRO A 57 -10.64 17.22 -11.75
N VAL A 58 -10.35 16.96 -10.47
CA VAL A 58 -10.61 15.67 -9.82
C VAL A 58 -11.48 15.92 -8.60
N LYS A 59 -12.63 15.26 -8.57
CA LYS A 59 -13.47 15.17 -7.37
C LYS A 59 -13.24 13.81 -6.73
N ASN A 60 -12.36 13.74 -5.73
CA ASN A 60 -12.05 12.47 -5.05
C ASN A 60 -13.16 12.11 -4.07
N ILE A 61 -13.95 11.09 -4.40
CA ILE A 61 -14.98 10.50 -3.54
C ILE A 61 -14.48 9.25 -2.82
N THR A 62 -13.40 8.65 -3.31
CA THR A 62 -12.83 7.40 -2.78
C THR A 62 -12.25 7.62 -1.39
N ARG A 63 -11.40 8.64 -1.23
CA ARG A 63 -10.67 8.89 0.01
C ARG A 63 -11.56 9.15 1.24
N PRO A 64 -12.63 9.97 1.18
CA PRO A 64 -13.53 10.16 2.33
C PRO A 64 -14.20 8.87 2.79
N ILE A 65 -14.63 8.03 1.83
CA ILE A 65 -15.28 6.74 2.13
C ILE A 65 -14.27 5.76 2.71
N LEU A 66 -13.05 5.67 2.15
CA LEU A 66 -11.99 4.84 2.70
C LEU A 66 -11.59 5.26 4.12
N ASN A 67 -11.47 6.56 4.39
CA ASN A 67 -11.19 7.07 5.73
C ASN A 67 -12.27 6.67 6.74
N LEU A 68 -13.53 6.63 6.31
CA LEU A 68 -14.61 6.13 7.14
C LEU A 68 -14.45 4.64 7.44
N GLN A 69 -14.10 3.84 6.41
CA GLN A 69 -13.86 2.40 6.55
C GLN A 69 -12.65 2.12 7.46
N TYR A 70 -11.54 2.86 7.31
CA TYR A 70 -10.37 2.74 8.20
C TYR A 70 -10.76 2.89 9.66
N ARG A 71 -11.52 3.93 9.98
CA ARG A 71 -11.95 4.22 11.34
C ARG A 71 -13.01 3.24 11.89
N THR A 72 -13.88 2.72 11.02
CA THR A 72 -14.98 1.85 11.44
C THR A 72 -14.54 0.39 11.62
N GLU A 73 -13.57 -0.07 10.80
CA GLU A 73 -13.05 -1.43 10.81
C GLU A 73 -11.76 -1.58 11.63
N ASP A 74 -11.37 -0.54 12.37
CA ASP A 74 -10.17 -0.51 13.19
C ASP A 74 -10.28 -1.36 14.46
N ILE A 75 -9.10 -1.82 14.95
CA ILE A 75 -8.93 -2.53 16.22
C ILE A 75 -7.91 -1.77 17.05
N GLU A 76 -8.38 -1.17 18.14
CA GLU A 76 -7.49 -0.48 19.05
C GLU A 76 -6.82 -1.49 19.99
N LEU A 77 -5.58 -1.22 20.42
CA LEU A 77 -4.85 -2.07 21.37
C LEU A 77 -5.58 -2.31 22.67
N LYS A 78 -6.41 -1.37 23.11
CA LYS A 78 -7.26 -1.54 24.29
C LYS A 78 -8.31 -2.66 24.15
N ASP A 79 -8.65 -3.04 22.92
CA ASP A 79 -9.59 -4.13 22.63
C ASP A 79 -8.91 -5.51 22.74
N VAL A 80 -7.56 -5.55 22.77
CA VAL A 80 -6.79 -6.78 22.90
C VAL A 80 -6.81 -7.27 24.35
N GLN A 81 -7.35 -8.46 24.54
CA GLN A 81 -7.42 -9.10 25.86
C GLN A 81 -6.60 -10.39 25.84
N ILE A 82 -5.58 -10.45 26.70
CA ILE A 82 -4.74 -11.63 26.88
C ILE A 82 -5.17 -12.36 28.17
N TYR A 83 -5.67 -13.56 28.03
CA TYR A 83 -6.06 -14.39 29.17
C TYR A 83 -5.74 -15.87 28.93
N ILE A 84 -5.64 -16.63 30.00
CA ILE A 84 -5.44 -18.07 29.98
C ILE A 84 -6.67 -18.73 30.62
N ASP A 85 -7.30 -19.67 29.92
CA ASP A 85 -8.51 -20.36 30.39
C ASP A 85 -8.30 -21.19 31.66
N ASN A 86 -7.04 -21.59 31.95
CA ASN A 86 -6.74 -22.36 33.15
C ASN A 86 -6.62 -21.45 34.37
N PRO A 87 -7.53 -21.58 35.38
CA PRO A 87 -7.52 -20.75 36.60
C PRO A 87 -6.23 -20.82 37.39
N ASP A 88 -5.56 -21.98 37.36
CA ASP A 88 -4.31 -22.20 38.11
C ASP A 88 -3.13 -21.43 37.51
N LYS A 89 -3.24 -21.05 36.23
CA LYS A 89 -2.22 -20.31 35.50
C LYS A 89 -2.55 -18.83 35.31
N PHE A 90 -3.55 -18.31 35.97
CA PHE A 90 -3.99 -16.94 35.84
C PHE A 90 -2.90 -15.89 36.13
N HIS A 91 -1.97 -16.21 37.03
CA HIS A 91 -0.81 -15.38 37.33
C HIS A 91 0.14 -15.19 36.12
N LEU A 92 0.23 -16.18 35.21
CA LEU A 92 1.00 -16.08 33.99
C LEU A 92 0.31 -15.14 33.00
N SER A 93 -1.00 -15.20 32.88
CA SER A 93 -1.80 -14.27 32.09
C SER A 93 -1.56 -12.83 32.55
N PHE A 94 -1.55 -12.60 33.84
CA PHE A 94 -1.27 -11.27 34.41
C PHE A 94 0.13 -10.77 34.02
N LEU A 95 1.16 -11.59 34.15
CA LEU A 95 2.53 -11.20 33.80
C LEU A 95 2.68 -10.91 32.30
N ILE A 96 2.10 -11.76 31.45
CA ILE A 96 2.16 -11.59 30.00
C ILE A 96 1.45 -10.29 29.60
N LYS A 97 0.24 -10.07 30.14
CA LYS A 97 -0.53 -8.86 29.86
C LYS A 97 0.20 -7.60 30.32
N LYS A 98 0.76 -7.61 31.51
CA LYS A 98 1.49 -6.47 32.06
C LYS A 98 2.73 -6.16 31.21
N TYR A 99 3.52 -7.17 30.86
CA TYR A 99 4.68 -6.98 29.96
C TYR A 99 4.25 -6.44 28.59
N HIS A 100 3.16 -6.97 28.05
CA HIS A 100 2.61 -6.50 26.78
C HIS A 100 2.23 -5.01 26.87
N ASP A 101 1.45 -4.62 27.86
CA ASP A 101 0.90 -3.26 27.94
C ASP A 101 1.98 -2.22 28.30
N ASP A 102 2.91 -2.56 29.22
CA ASP A 102 3.90 -1.61 29.74
C ASP A 102 5.15 -1.49 28.86
N VAL A 103 5.57 -2.58 28.19
CA VAL A 103 6.85 -2.63 27.48
C VAL A 103 6.68 -2.94 26.00
N PHE A 104 6.02 -4.06 25.67
CA PHE A 104 6.03 -4.63 24.33
C PHE A 104 5.34 -3.73 23.31
N VAL A 105 4.20 -3.13 23.68
CA VAL A 105 3.44 -2.21 22.81
C VAL A 105 4.30 -1.03 22.37
N GLN A 106 5.06 -0.44 23.29
CA GLN A 106 5.88 0.74 23.00
C GLN A 106 7.19 0.39 22.30
N GLU A 107 7.84 -0.73 22.70
CA GLU A 107 9.10 -1.18 22.11
C GLU A 107 8.95 -1.51 20.61
N TYR A 108 7.79 -2.06 20.21
CA TYR A 108 7.55 -2.53 18.84
C TYR A 108 6.50 -1.71 18.07
N ASP A 109 6.04 -0.58 18.62
CA ASP A 109 5.06 0.32 17.98
C ASP A 109 3.86 -0.42 17.35
N LEU A 110 3.19 -1.24 18.18
CA LEU A 110 2.09 -2.09 17.71
C LEU A 110 0.88 -1.30 17.20
N ASP A 111 0.67 -0.07 17.68
CA ASP A 111 -0.39 0.79 17.18
C ASP A 111 -0.17 1.11 15.70
N SER A 112 1.03 1.56 15.34
CA SER A 112 1.38 1.83 13.93
C SER A 112 1.27 0.57 13.07
N PHE A 113 1.67 -0.59 13.58
CA PHE A 113 1.54 -1.86 12.86
C PHE A 113 0.07 -2.19 12.55
N PHE A 114 -0.84 -2.02 13.52
CA PHE A 114 -2.26 -2.29 13.32
C PHE A 114 -2.88 -1.33 12.31
N ASP A 115 -2.59 -0.04 12.46
CA ASP A 115 -3.07 1.00 11.56
C ASP A 115 -2.61 0.76 10.12
N GLU A 116 -1.32 0.52 9.90
CA GLU A 116 -0.76 0.27 8.57
C GLU A 116 -1.34 -0.99 7.93
N LEU A 117 -1.48 -2.08 8.71
CA LEU A 117 -2.06 -3.32 8.22
C LEU A 117 -3.54 -3.14 7.85
N ASN A 118 -4.29 -2.39 8.68
CA ASN A 118 -5.69 -2.07 8.41
C ASN A 118 -5.84 -1.23 7.15
N VAL A 119 -5.01 -0.19 6.99
CA VAL A 119 -5.00 0.66 5.78
C VAL A 119 -4.68 -0.17 4.53
N SER A 120 -3.63 -1.01 4.57
CA SER A 120 -3.27 -1.87 3.44
C SER A 120 -4.40 -2.83 3.08
N ARG A 121 -4.98 -3.49 4.08
CA ARG A 121 -6.10 -4.42 3.92
C ARG A 121 -7.32 -3.78 3.28
N ILE A 122 -7.70 -2.59 3.72
CA ILE A 122 -8.89 -1.89 3.20
C ILE A 122 -8.61 -1.33 1.81
N LEU A 123 -7.48 -0.68 1.62
CA LEU A 123 -7.16 -0.02 0.35
C LEU A 123 -7.03 -1.02 -0.81
N PHE A 124 -6.21 -2.07 -0.62
CA PHE A 124 -5.84 -3.02 -1.67
C PHE A 124 -6.62 -4.33 -1.64
N GLY A 125 -7.47 -4.55 -0.62
CA GLY A 125 -8.17 -5.81 -0.41
C GLY A 125 -7.34 -6.88 0.29
N GLY A 126 -6.13 -6.55 0.74
CA GLY A 126 -5.26 -7.44 1.49
C GLY A 126 -4.08 -6.70 2.11
N GLY A 127 -3.56 -7.25 3.20
CA GLY A 127 -2.38 -6.76 3.89
C GLY A 127 -1.37 -7.89 4.11
N LEU A 128 -0.12 -7.62 3.82
CA LEU A 128 0.98 -8.56 3.99
C LEU A 128 1.81 -8.12 5.20
N SER A 129 1.98 -9.01 6.16
CA SER A 129 2.89 -8.81 7.28
C SER A 129 4.05 -9.79 7.22
N LYS A 130 5.21 -9.37 7.73
CA LYS A 130 6.44 -10.14 7.80
C LYS A 130 6.94 -10.18 9.23
N GLU A 131 7.28 -11.36 9.71
CA GLU A 131 7.93 -11.56 10.99
C GLU A 131 9.41 -11.19 10.87
N VAL A 132 9.86 -10.21 11.65
CA VAL A 132 11.26 -9.74 11.70
C VAL A 132 11.75 -9.84 13.13
N ALA A 133 12.69 -10.74 13.39
CA ALA A 133 13.35 -10.98 14.67
C ALA A 133 12.37 -11.16 15.86
N TYR A 134 11.63 -10.10 16.21
CA TYR A 134 10.80 -10.05 17.41
C TYR A 134 9.46 -9.34 17.25
N ALA A 135 9.20 -8.79 16.07
CA ALA A 135 7.97 -8.10 15.75
C ALA A 135 7.43 -8.48 14.38
N CYS A 136 6.22 -8.05 14.08
CA CYS A 136 5.73 -8.09 12.71
C CYS A 136 5.78 -6.68 12.12
N GLU A 137 6.20 -6.59 10.88
CA GLU A 137 6.19 -5.38 10.08
C GLU A 137 5.22 -5.53 8.92
N VAL A 138 4.56 -4.43 8.53
CA VAL A 138 3.73 -4.43 7.32
C VAL A 138 4.63 -4.30 6.11
N VAL A 139 4.45 -5.19 5.14
CA VAL A 139 5.12 -5.09 3.85
C VAL A 139 4.25 -4.27 2.92
N PRO A 140 4.67 -3.05 2.53
CA PRO A 140 3.91 -2.25 1.58
C PRO A 140 3.80 -2.98 0.24
N LEU A 141 2.59 -3.20 -0.25
CA LEU A 141 2.37 -3.95 -1.50
C LEU A 141 2.99 -3.26 -2.72
N GLN A 142 3.26 -1.96 -2.63
CA GLN A 142 3.96 -1.17 -3.65
C GLN A 142 5.44 -1.55 -3.77
N THR A 143 6.04 -2.12 -2.71
CA THR A 143 7.44 -2.55 -2.70
C THR A 143 7.65 -3.97 -3.19
N LEU A 144 6.57 -4.72 -3.45
CA LEU A 144 6.66 -6.05 -4.03
C LEU A 144 7.24 -5.99 -5.44
N ALA A 145 8.35 -6.67 -5.64
CA ALA A 145 8.97 -6.82 -6.95
C ALA A 145 8.29 -7.93 -7.75
N PHE A 146 7.95 -9.03 -7.08
CA PHE A 146 7.22 -10.15 -7.65
C PHE A 146 6.62 -11.04 -6.57
N CYS A 147 5.52 -11.69 -6.89
CA CYS A 147 4.89 -12.77 -6.14
C CYS A 147 3.97 -13.55 -7.08
N ASP A 148 3.42 -14.67 -6.63
CA ASP A 148 2.32 -15.31 -7.35
C ASP A 148 1.05 -14.48 -7.17
N GLN A 149 0.44 -14.12 -8.29
CA GLN A 149 -0.76 -13.27 -8.32
C GLN A 149 -2.04 -14.03 -7.94
N THR A 150 -1.98 -15.37 -7.89
CA THR A 150 -3.11 -16.22 -7.47
C THR A 150 -3.04 -16.57 -5.98
N ASP A 151 -1.84 -16.93 -5.51
CA ASP A 151 -1.57 -17.22 -4.10
C ASP A 151 -0.18 -16.72 -3.71
N MET A 152 -0.15 -15.54 -3.08
CA MET A 152 1.09 -14.83 -2.74
C MET A 152 2.07 -15.64 -1.89
N LEU A 153 1.58 -16.56 -1.06
CA LEU A 153 2.41 -17.31 -0.11
C LEU A 153 2.87 -18.67 -0.64
N SER A 154 2.36 -19.12 -1.79
CA SER A 154 2.67 -20.46 -2.36
C SER A 154 3.96 -20.51 -3.14
N ALA A 155 4.45 -19.37 -3.64
CA ALA A 155 5.61 -19.24 -4.51
C ALA A 155 6.65 -18.27 -3.92
N PRO A 156 7.85 -18.20 -4.50
CA PRO A 156 8.83 -17.21 -4.10
C PRO A 156 8.30 -15.78 -4.21
N LEU A 157 8.61 -14.98 -3.20
CA LEU A 157 8.21 -13.58 -3.07
C LEU A 157 9.46 -12.71 -3.02
N GLY A 158 9.46 -11.61 -3.79
CA GLY A 158 10.54 -10.63 -3.81
C GLY A 158 10.07 -9.25 -3.37
N ILE A 159 10.77 -8.66 -2.42
CA ILE A 159 10.56 -7.30 -1.94
C ILE A 159 11.70 -6.43 -2.41
N ARG A 160 11.39 -5.22 -2.88
CA ARG A 160 12.38 -4.25 -3.34
C ARG A 160 12.61 -3.19 -2.28
N HIS A 161 13.86 -2.96 -1.95
CA HIS A 161 14.32 -1.93 -1.04
C HIS A 161 15.31 -0.98 -1.72
N TYR A 162 15.39 0.24 -1.21
CA TYR A 162 16.35 1.23 -1.64
C TYR A 162 17.12 1.72 -0.42
N TYR A 163 18.38 1.32 -0.29
CA TYR A 163 19.23 1.68 0.84
C TYR A 163 20.21 2.78 0.45
N SER A 164 20.34 3.77 1.32
CA SER A 164 21.48 4.71 1.26
C SER A 164 22.78 3.97 1.61
N PRO A 165 23.95 4.49 1.21
CA PRO A 165 25.25 3.89 1.58
C PRO A 165 25.43 3.73 3.09
N ASP A 166 24.86 4.63 3.90
CA ASP A 166 24.96 4.60 5.36
C ASP A 166 24.13 3.44 5.91
N GLN A 167 22.86 3.36 5.52
CA GLN A 167 21.97 2.26 5.90
C GLN A 167 22.54 0.89 5.48
N LEU A 168 23.15 0.84 4.30
CA LEU A 168 23.76 -0.40 3.82
C LEU A 168 24.96 -0.82 4.70
N MET A 169 25.72 0.14 5.24
CA MET A 169 26.82 -0.16 6.16
C MET A 169 26.32 -0.62 7.54
N GLU A 170 25.17 -0.11 8.00
CA GLU A 170 24.51 -0.59 9.24
C GLU A 170 24.09 -2.05 9.10
N MET A 171 23.68 -2.49 7.91
CA MET A 171 23.31 -3.89 7.66
C MET A 171 24.49 -4.88 7.84
N ALA A 172 25.73 -4.38 7.94
CA ALA A 172 26.88 -5.21 8.28
C ALA A 172 26.74 -5.86 9.67
N GLU A 173 26.05 -5.22 10.60
CA GLU A 173 25.78 -5.75 11.94
C GLU A 173 24.90 -7.01 11.89
N TYR A 174 24.02 -7.08 10.88
CA TYR A 174 23.17 -8.26 10.60
C TYR A 174 23.85 -9.29 9.71
N GLY A 175 25.16 -9.11 9.44
CA GLY A 175 25.98 -10.06 8.71
C GLY A 175 25.94 -9.97 7.18
N TRP A 176 25.37 -8.86 6.63
CA TRP A 176 25.41 -8.63 5.19
C TRP A 176 26.83 -8.32 4.72
N GLY A 177 27.16 -8.74 3.49
CA GLY A 177 28.50 -8.58 2.92
C GLY A 177 29.56 -9.51 3.53
N ASN A 178 29.16 -10.47 4.36
CA ASN A 178 30.07 -11.44 4.94
C ASN A 178 30.09 -12.74 4.13
N VAL A 179 31.27 -13.13 3.64
CA VAL A 179 31.44 -14.36 2.86
C VAL A 179 30.97 -15.62 3.61
N LYS A 180 31.05 -15.65 4.96
CA LYS A 180 30.53 -16.77 5.74
C LYS A 180 29.02 -16.93 5.63
N ASN A 181 28.31 -15.86 5.33
CA ASN A 181 26.86 -15.83 5.14
C ASN A 181 26.48 -15.86 3.65
N GLY A 182 27.37 -16.39 2.79
CA GLY A 182 27.13 -16.55 1.37
C GLY A 182 27.22 -15.26 0.53
N ALA A 183 27.73 -14.18 1.11
CA ALA A 183 27.94 -12.95 0.36
C ALA A 183 29.05 -13.12 -0.68
N THR A 184 28.83 -12.52 -1.84
CA THR A 184 29.74 -12.59 -2.98
C THR A 184 30.59 -11.35 -3.14
N ILE A 185 30.17 -10.27 -2.47
CA ILE A 185 30.86 -8.99 -2.44
C ILE A 185 30.78 -8.39 -1.03
N SER A 186 31.78 -7.59 -0.67
CA SER A 186 31.72 -6.81 0.56
C SER A 186 30.83 -5.57 0.35
N LEU A 187 30.19 -5.08 1.44
CA LEU A 187 29.37 -3.86 1.36
C LEU A 187 30.19 -2.64 0.94
N LYS A 188 31.46 -2.56 1.34
CA LYS A 188 32.37 -1.47 0.95
C LYS A 188 32.64 -1.45 -0.54
N ASP A 189 32.85 -2.61 -1.14
CA ASP A 189 33.09 -2.72 -2.57
C ASP A 189 31.83 -2.41 -3.37
N LEU A 190 30.65 -2.87 -2.91
CA LEU A 190 29.37 -2.54 -3.52
C LEU A 190 29.12 -1.01 -3.51
N ILE A 191 29.36 -0.35 -2.40
CA ILE A 191 29.22 1.10 -2.29
C ILE A 191 30.21 1.82 -3.21
N ALA A 192 31.44 1.32 -3.34
CA ALA A 192 32.42 1.88 -4.26
C ALA A 192 31.96 1.75 -5.70
N LEU A 193 31.44 0.56 -6.11
CA LEU A 193 30.87 0.34 -7.45
C LEU A 193 29.69 1.28 -7.72
N SER A 194 28.78 1.46 -6.76
CA SER A 194 27.63 2.36 -6.92
C SER A 194 28.02 3.84 -7.06
N LYS A 195 29.16 4.26 -6.48
CA LYS A 195 29.70 5.61 -6.65
C LYS A 195 30.32 5.82 -8.03
N GLU A 196 30.94 4.80 -8.61
CA GLU A 196 31.50 4.88 -9.95
C GLU A 196 30.46 5.09 -11.05
N GLU A 197 29.25 4.53 -10.87
CA GLU A 197 28.13 4.75 -11.79
C GLU A 197 27.70 6.23 -11.84
N LYS A 198 27.70 6.95 -10.72
CA LYS A 198 27.33 8.38 -10.66
C LYS A 198 28.21 9.28 -11.53
N ALA A 199 29.47 8.95 -11.67
CA ALA A 199 30.41 9.75 -12.47
C ALA A 199 30.03 9.77 -13.96
N ASN A 200 29.31 8.77 -14.45
CA ASN A 200 28.89 8.68 -15.85
C ASN A 200 27.51 9.33 -16.12
N GLU A 201 26.62 9.40 -15.14
CA GLU A 201 25.30 10.05 -15.27
C GLU A 201 25.37 11.58 -15.13
N ALA A 202 26.43 12.10 -14.55
CA ALA A 202 26.59 13.54 -14.28
C ALA A 202 26.84 14.41 -15.54
N SER A 203 27.02 13.80 -16.73
CA SER A 203 27.40 14.55 -17.92
C SER A 203 26.26 15.18 -18.72
N ASP A 204 25.02 14.70 -18.63
CA ASP A 204 23.98 15.10 -19.57
C ASP A 204 22.69 15.76 -18.98
N ASP A 205 22.44 15.73 -17.68
CA ASP A 205 21.24 16.37 -17.15
C ASP A 205 21.48 17.15 -15.85
N LYS A 206 21.72 18.45 -16.02
CA LYS A 206 21.91 19.40 -14.91
C LYS A 206 20.66 19.59 -14.03
N SER A 207 19.51 19.03 -14.39
CA SER A 207 18.24 19.24 -13.71
C SER A 207 17.95 18.21 -12.61
N LYS A 208 18.60 17.06 -12.60
CA LYS A 208 18.41 16.00 -11.61
C LYS A 208 19.55 15.92 -10.62
N LYS A 209 19.66 16.91 -9.73
CA LYS A 209 20.49 16.79 -8.54
C LYS A 209 19.82 15.88 -7.50
N THR A 210 19.98 14.57 -7.63
CA THR A 210 19.64 13.67 -6.54
C THR A 210 20.71 13.75 -5.46
N THR A 211 20.32 14.08 -4.25
CA THR A 211 21.19 14.29 -3.09
C THR A 211 21.83 13.03 -2.53
N GLY A 212 21.54 11.88 -3.04
CA GLY A 212 22.13 10.60 -2.68
C GLY A 212 21.78 9.54 -3.71
N ARG A 213 22.66 8.55 -3.92
CA ARG A 213 22.31 7.38 -4.71
C ARG A 213 21.90 6.27 -3.77
N TYR A 214 20.71 5.73 -4.02
CA TYR A 214 20.24 4.54 -3.33
C TYR A 214 20.69 3.32 -4.11
N VAL A 215 21.12 2.28 -3.40
CA VAL A 215 21.39 0.96 -3.95
C VAL A 215 20.09 0.17 -3.93
N GLU A 216 19.71 -0.36 -5.07
CA GLU A 216 18.53 -1.23 -5.20
C GLU A 216 18.87 -2.62 -4.67
N VAL A 217 18.10 -3.08 -3.68
CA VAL A 217 18.30 -4.38 -3.04
C VAL A 217 16.99 -5.15 -3.08
N PHE A 218 17.08 -6.41 -3.50
CA PHE A 218 15.95 -7.34 -3.51
C PHE A 218 16.09 -8.33 -2.36
N GLU A 219 15.06 -8.45 -1.59
CA GLU A 219 14.88 -9.47 -0.58
C GLU A 219 13.98 -10.56 -1.16
N VAL A 220 14.51 -11.74 -1.37
CA VAL A 220 13.82 -12.85 -2.03
C VAL A 220 13.67 -14.01 -1.07
N HIS A 221 12.43 -14.39 -0.80
CA HIS A 221 12.05 -15.49 0.07
C HIS A 221 11.36 -16.59 -0.70
N GLY A 222 11.56 -17.81 -0.28
CA GLY A 222 10.79 -18.94 -0.78
C GLY A 222 11.63 -20.12 -1.25
N ASN A 223 10.96 -21.04 -1.93
CA ASN A 223 11.57 -22.27 -2.42
C ASN A 223 12.31 -22.00 -3.72
N LEU A 224 13.64 -21.90 -3.62
CA LEU A 224 14.53 -21.50 -4.70
C LEU A 224 15.53 -22.61 -5.03
N PRO A 225 16.05 -22.69 -6.29
CA PRO A 225 17.05 -23.66 -6.67
C PRO A 225 18.31 -23.57 -5.80
N LYS A 226 18.79 -24.70 -5.27
CA LYS A 226 20.03 -24.79 -4.46
C LYS A 226 21.23 -24.22 -5.19
N ARG A 227 21.27 -24.36 -6.50
CA ARG A 227 22.36 -23.83 -7.36
C ARG A 227 22.61 -22.34 -7.21
N PHE A 228 21.65 -21.56 -6.71
CA PHE A 228 21.87 -20.12 -6.44
C PHE A 228 22.82 -19.90 -5.25
N ALA A 229 22.81 -20.81 -4.27
CA ALA A 229 23.70 -20.74 -3.10
C ALA A 229 25.03 -21.47 -3.35
N ASP A 230 25.00 -22.62 -4.01
CA ASP A 230 26.17 -23.43 -4.32
C ASP A 230 26.37 -23.59 -5.82
N PRO A 231 27.39 -22.91 -6.39
CA PRO A 231 27.73 -22.99 -7.82
C PRO A 231 28.10 -24.38 -8.32
N PHE A 232 28.49 -25.24 -7.42
CA PHE A 232 28.94 -26.62 -7.76
C PHE A 232 27.79 -27.62 -7.63
N ASP A 233 26.66 -27.22 -7.09
CA ASP A 233 25.49 -28.07 -7.01
C ASP A 233 24.81 -28.15 -8.38
N THR A 234 24.88 -29.34 -8.99
CA THR A 234 24.20 -29.66 -10.27
C THR A 234 22.84 -30.31 -10.05
N SER A 235 22.40 -30.46 -8.80
CA SER A 235 21.08 -31.01 -8.49
C SER A 235 19.98 -30.02 -8.88
N GLU A 236 18.86 -30.54 -9.35
CA GLU A 236 17.64 -29.75 -9.57
C GLU A 236 16.81 -29.63 -8.29
N GLU A 237 17.46 -29.66 -7.12
CA GLU A 237 16.79 -29.56 -5.83
C GLU A 237 16.47 -28.11 -5.49
N TYR A 238 15.35 -27.94 -4.78
CA TYR A 238 14.87 -26.66 -4.28
C TYR A 238 14.99 -26.62 -2.76
N GLU A 239 15.25 -25.45 -2.24
CA GLU A 239 15.38 -25.21 -0.81
C GLU A 239 14.76 -23.88 -0.44
N THR A 240 14.05 -23.86 0.70
CA THR A 240 13.45 -22.61 1.19
C THR A 240 14.53 -21.75 1.83
N ARG A 241 14.83 -20.62 1.19
CA ARG A 241 15.90 -19.71 1.58
C ARG A 241 15.48 -18.25 1.43
N LEU A 242 16.17 -17.43 2.21
CA LEU A 242 16.26 -16.00 2.04
C LEU A 242 17.52 -15.66 1.24
N TYR A 243 17.36 -14.81 0.22
CA TYR A 243 18.46 -14.17 -0.50
C TYR A 243 18.30 -12.66 -0.46
N ILE A 244 19.37 -11.97 -0.10
CA ILE A 244 19.47 -10.51 -0.24
C ILE A 244 20.40 -10.24 -1.42
N VAL A 245 19.87 -9.63 -2.47
CA VAL A 245 20.56 -9.41 -3.75
C VAL A 245 20.57 -7.93 -4.08
N ALA A 246 21.74 -7.35 -4.24
CA ALA A 246 21.88 -5.97 -4.70
C ALA A 246 22.06 -5.91 -6.21
N PHE A 247 21.45 -4.93 -6.84
CA PHE A 247 21.63 -4.66 -8.26
C PHE A 247 22.54 -3.47 -8.46
N TYR A 248 23.53 -3.62 -9.34
CA TYR A 248 24.44 -2.56 -9.74
C TYR A 248 24.72 -2.61 -11.23
N GLN A 249 25.13 -1.49 -11.80
CA GLN A 249 25.53 -1.39 -13.19
C GLN A 249 27.04 -1.17 -13.27
N LYS A 250 27.72 -1.98 -14.06
CA LYS A 250 29.17 -1.88 -14.21
C LYS A 250 29.53 -0.69 -15.10
N LYS A 251 30.58 0.03 -14.75
CA LYS A 251 31.10 1.13 -15.57
C LYS A 251 31.34 0.66 -17.01
N ASN A 252 30.82 1.40 -17.97
CA ASN A 252 30.87 1.09 -19.40
C ASN A 252 30.04 -0.13 -19.87
N SER A 253 29.10 -0.61 -19.07
CA SER A 253 28.14 -1.64 -19.47
C SER A 253 26.71 -1.09 -19.36
N THR A 254 25.88 -1.42 -20.33
CA THR A 254 24.44 -1.16 -20.25
C THR A 254 23.73 -2.20 -19.39
N ASP A 255 24.42 -3.28 -19.04
CA ASP A 255 23.82 -4.42 -18.37
C ASP A 255 23.95 -4.28 -16.85
N LYS A 256 22.83 -4.37 -16.15
CA LYS A 256 22.79 -4.52 -14.71
C LYS A 256 23.28 -5.90 -14.30
N GLN A 257 23.92 -6.00 -13.15
CA GLN A 257 24.36 -7.26 -12.55
C GLN A 257 23.83 -7.36 -11.12
N GLY A 258 23.50 -8.58 -10.69
CA GLY A 258 23.11 -8.88 -9.32
C GLY A 258 24.25 -9.47 -8.52
N VAL A 259 24.37 -9.09 -7.25
CA VAL A 259 25.30 -9.65 -6.29
C VAL A 259 24.59 -10.08 -5.02
N ILE A 260 24.93 -11.24 -4.50
CA ILE A 260 24.35 -11.74 -3.26
C ILE A 260 25.05 -11.07 -2.08
N LEU A 261 24.31 -10.44 -1.20
CA LEU A 261 24.81 -9.82 0.04
C LEU A 261 24.64 -10.72 1.26
N TYR A 262 23.61 -11.57 1.24
CA TYR A 262 23.30 -12.45 2.35
C TYR A 262 22.43 -13.61 1.88
N THR A 263 22.59 -14.77 2.47
CA THR A 263 21.68 -15.91 2.31
C THR A 263 21.55 -16.68 3.63
N ALA A 264 20.34 -17.15 3.90
CA ALA A 264 20.05 -17.99 5.06
C ALA A 264 18.97 -19.01 4.72
N LEU A 265 19.03 -20.17 5.40
CA LEU A 265 17.93 -21.15 5.40
C LEU A 265 16.72 -20.60 6.13
N GLU A 266 15.55 -20.77 5.56
CA GLU A 266 14.30 -20.25 6.10
C GLU A 266 13.24 -21.37 6.13
N PRO A 267 13.25 -22.22 7.16
CA PRO A 267 12.40 -23.41 7.19
C PRO A 267 10.90 -23.11 7.26
N LYS A 268 10.53 -21.87 7.65
CA LYS A 268 9.15 -21.40 7.74
C LYS A 268 9.06 -20.04 7.06
N SER A 269 8.04 -19.83 6.24
CA SER A 269 7.75 -18.52 5.67
C SER A 269 7.48 -17.51 6.79
N PRO A 270 8.14 -16.33 6.78
CA PRO A 270 7.91 -15.28 7.77
C PRO A 270 6.65 -14.46 7.45
N PHE A 271 5.98 -14.72 6.34
CA PHE A 271 4.87 -13.91 5.87
C PHE A 271 3.52 -14.42 6.33
N LYS A 272 2.63 -13.49 6.66
CA LYS A 272 1.20 -13.74 6.86
C LYS A 272 0.40 -12.76 6.00
N LEU A 273 -0.61 -13.27 5.32
CA LEU A 273 -1.48 -12.49 4.43
C LEU A 273 -2.90 -12.47 4.99
N ILE A 274 -3.44 -11.28 5.14
CA ILE A 274 -4.88 -11.09 5.38
C ILE A 274 -5.57 -10.65 4.10
N LYS A 275 -6.75 -11.21 3.82
CA LYS A 275 -7.65 -10.76 2.73
C LYS A 275 -8.90 -10.14 3.34
N ARG A 276 -9.35 -9.01 2.80
CA ARG A 276 -10.57 -8.33 3.26
C ARG A 276 -11.83 -9.11 2.85
N ASP A 277 -12.12 -9.11 1.57
CA ASP A 277 -13.22 -9.87 0.95
C ASP A 277 -12.60 -10.84 -0.07
N PRO A 278 -12.41 -12.11 0.27
CA PRO A 278 -11.68 -13.04 -0.58
C PRO A 278 -12.33 -13.23 -1.96
N VAL A 279 -11.52 -13.17 -3.01
CA VAL A 279 -11.92 -13.48 -4.39
C VAL A 279 -11.19 -14.73 -4.84
N PHE A 280 -11.92 -15.72 -5.37
CA PHE A 280 -11.34 -16.97 -5.84
C PHE A 280 -10.39 -16.72 -7.03
N GLY A 281 -9.19 -17.32 -6.95
CA GLY A 281 -8.17 -17.21 -7.97
C GLY A 281 -7.31 -15.94 -7.92
N ARG A 282 -7.49 -15.08 -6.91
CA ARG A 282 -6.68 -13.88 -6.72
C ARG A 282 -5.92 -13.93 -5.38
N ALA A 283 -4.68 -13.46 -5.40
CA ALA A 283 -3.87 -13.33 -4.19
C ALA A 283 -4.46 -12.31 -3.21
N LEU A 284 -4.97 -11.19 -3.71
CA LEU A 284 -5.68 -10.19 -2.92
C LEU A 284 -7.20 -10.39 -3.01
N GLY A 285 -7.91 -9.93 -1.99
CA GLY A 285 -9.36 -9.84 -1.99
C GLY A 285 -9.87 -8.59 -2.72
N PHE A 286 -11.13 -8.26 -2.51
CA PHE A 286 -11.76 -7.06 -3.07
C PHE A 286 -11.49 -5.86 -2.15
N GLY A 287 -10.78 -4.87 -2.65
CA GLY A 287 -10.38 -3.68 -1.90
C GLY A 287 -11.41 -2.56 -1.97
N GLY A 288 -11.38 -1.66 -0.99
CA GLY A 288 -12.28 -0.50 -0.98
C GLY A 288 -12.03 0.48 -2.13
N ALA A 289 -10.78 0.59 -2.60
CA ALA A 289 -10.50 1.37 -3.79
C ALA A 289 -11.11 0.74 -5.04
N GLU A 290 -11.12 -0.59 -5.14
CA GLU A 290 -11.74 -1.33 -6.24
C GLU A 290 -13.28 -1.22 -6.18
N GLU A 291 -13.88 -1.28 -4.98
CA GLU A 291 -15.33 -1.07 -4.78
C GLU A 291 -15.80 0.28 -5.33
N LEU A 292 -14.98 1.31 -5.18
CA LEU A 292 -15.34 2.69 -5.51
C LEU A 292 -14.82 3.13 -6.89
N PHE A 293 -14.05 2.28 -7.57
CA PHE A 293 -13.33 2.63 -8.79
C PHE A 293 -14.25 3.12 -9.89
N GLU A 294 -15.32 2.39 -10.19
CA GLU A 294 -16.25 2.73 -11.27
C GLU A 294 -16.92 4.08 -11.03
N ALA A 295 -17.43 4.30 -9.82
CA ALA A 295 -18.06 5.56 -9.45
C ALA A 295 -17.07 6.74 -9.54
N GLN A 296 -15.83 6.55 -9.09
CA GLN A 296 -14.77 7.56 -9.17
C GLN A 296 -14.44 7.92 -10.62
N VAL A 297 -14.34 6.92 -11.50
CA VAL A 297 -14.06 7.14 -12.93
C VAL A 297 -15.16 7.96 -13.60
N TRP A 298 -16.41 7.60 -13.38
CA TRP A 298 -17.56 8.31 -13.99
C TRP A 298 -17.70 9.74 -13.47
N ILE A 299 -17.53 9.96 -12.17
CA ILE A 299 -17.55 11.30 -11.58
C ILE A 299 -16.43 12.17 -12.18
N ASN A 300 -15.22 11.65 -12.27
CA ASN A 300 -14.12 12.38 -12.87
C ASN A 300 -14.40 12.73 -14.34
N TYR A 301 -15.01 11.81 -15.07
CA TYR A 301 -15.37 12.02 -16.47
C TYR A 301 -16.44 13.12 -16.61
N ASP A 302 -17.46 13.12 -15.78
CA ASP A 302 -18.48 14.15 -15.77
C ASP A 302 -17.92 15.52 -15.33
N MET A 303 -17.02 15.56 -14.33
CA MET A 303 -16.34 16.78 -13.92
C MET A 303 -15.48 17.40 -15.03
N ILE A 304 -14.78 16.57 -15.81
CA ILE A 304 -14.01 17.03 -16.97
C ILE A 304 -14.95 17.64 -18.02
N ARG A 305 -16.07 16.99 -18.31
CA ARG A 305 -17.07 17.51 -19.26
C ARG A 305 -17.69 18.81 -18.79
N ILE A 306 -18.02 18.93 -17.50
CA ILE A 306 -18.51 20.19 -16.91
C ILE A 306 -17.48 21.29 -17.12
N GLN A 307 -16.21 21.03 -16.84
CA GLN A 307 -15.13 22.00 -17.02
C GLN A 307 -14.96 22.40 -18.49
N ASP A 308 -14.94 21.43 -19.40
CA ASP A 308 -14.85 21.68 -20.85
C ASP A 308 -16.01 22.55 -21.34
N MET A 309 -17.23 22.31 -20.82
CA MET A 309 -18.41 23.13 -21.16
C MET A 309 -18.31 24.55 -20.58
N LEU A 310 -17.81 24.70 -19.35
CA LEU A 310 -17.60 26.02 -18.74
C LEU A 310 -16.50 26.79 -19.46
N ASP A 311 -15.43 26.12 -19.87
CA ASP A 311 -14.36 26.72 -20.67
C ASP A 311 -14.86 27.16 -22.06
N ALA A 312 -15.74 26.37 -22.69
CA ALA A 312 -16.39 26.75 -23.93
C ALA A 312 -17.34 27.96 -23.74
N ALA A 313 -18.10 27.94 -22.61
CA ALA A 313 -19.02 29.04 -22.27
C ALA A 313 -18.30 30.35 -21.93
N SER A 314 -17.10 30.25 -21.38
CA SER A 314 -16.26 31.43 -21.07
C SER A 314 -15.70 32.12 -22.30
N LYS A 315 -15.69 31.43 -23.47
CA LYS A 315 -15.18 31.96 -24.73
C LYS A 315 -16.27 32.73 -25.48
N THR A 316 -16.03 33.99 -25.76
CA THR A 316 -16.89 34.75 -26.65
C THR A 316 -16.60 34.35 -28.09
N ILE A 317 -17.45 33.52 -28.67
CA ILE A 317 -17.34 33.10 -30.07
C ILE A 317 -18.23 34.01 -30.91
N LEU A 318 -17.63 34.74 -31.86
CA LEU A 318 -18.33 35.64 -32.76
C LEU A 318 -18.49 34.96 -34.12
N LYS A 319 -19.68 35.04 -34.66
CA LYS A 319 -20.02 34.58 -36.01
C LYS A 319 -20.17 35.81 -36.91
N ALA A 320 -19.39 35.89 -37.98
CA ALA A 320 -19.54 36.92 -39.00
C ALA A 320 -20.33 36.35 -40.18
N THR A 321 -21.41 37.03 -40.58
CA THR A 321 -22.22 36.71 -41.77
C THR A 321 -22.05 37.82 -42.79
N GLY A 322 -21.83 37.50 -44.07
CA GLY A 322 -21.69 38.44 -45.17
C GLY A 322 -20.84 37.91 -46.32
N ALA A 323 -21.20 38.26 -47.57
CA ALA A 323 -20.59 37.71 -48.78
C ALA A 323 -19.11 38.13 -49.02
N ASN A 324 -18.64 39.23 -48.39
CA ASN A 324 -17.31 39.84 -48.63
C ASN A 324 -16.42 39.86 -47.38
N SER A 325 -16.64 39.01 -46.45
CA SER A 325 -15.87 39.02 -45.21
C SER A 325 -14.54 38.27 -45.38
N SER A 326 -13.43 38.96 -45.51
CA SER A 326 -12.14 38.36 -45.26
C SER A 326 -12.06 38.02 -43.77
N LEU A 327 -12.31 36.75 -43.44
CA LEU A 327 -12.33 36.21 -42.08
C LEU A 327 -11.05 36.53 -41.27
N LEU A 328 -9.91 36.64 -41.97
CA LEU A 328 -8.61 36.98 -41.36
C LEU A 328 -8.52 38.44 -40.88
N ALA A 329 -8.98 39.39 -41.66
CA ALA A 329 -8.95 40.82 -41.30
C ALA A 329 -9.94 41.14 -40.18
N LYS A 330 -11.10 40.48 -40.14
CA LYS A 330 -12.09 40.60 -39.05
C LYS A 330 -11.59 39.95 -37.76
N LYS A 331 -10.92 38.82 -37.84
CA LYS A 331 -10.34 38.16 -36.68
C LYS A 331 -9.28 39.03 -36.00
N GLN A 332 -8.46 39.70 -36.76
CA GLN A 332 -7.41 40.57 -36.22
C GLN A 332 -8.01 41.83 -35.59
N LYS A 333 -9.01 42.46 -36.21
CA LYS A 333 -9.72 43.61 -35.65
C LYS A 333 -10.43 43.29 -34.34
N VAL A 334 -11.10 42.15 -34.23
CA VAL A 334 -11.77 41.72 -32.97
C VAL A 334 -10.78 41.42 -31.86
N ARG A 335 -9.61 40.89 -32.21
CA ARG A 335 -8.56 40.60 -31.23
C ARG A 335 -7.93 41.86 -30.62
N ASP A 336 -7.85 42.92 -31.40
CA ASP A 336 -7.18 44.17 -31.01
C ASP A 336 -8.14 45.22 -30.41
N LEU A 337 -9.44 44.86 -30.22
CA LEU A 337 -10.44 45.74 -29.60
C LEU A 337 -10.22 45.90 -28.10
N SER A 338 -10.27 47.14 -27.66
CA SER A 338 -10.32 47.51 -26.25
C SER A 338 -11.75 47.34 -25.69
N ASN A 339 -11.88 47.26 -24.37
CA ASN A 339 -13.18 47.17 -23.72
C ASN A 339 -14.04 48.43 -24.05
N LEU A 340 -15.29 48.23 -24.48
CA LEU A 340 -16.24 49.29 -24.90
C LEU A 340 -15.92 49.94 -26.25
N GLU A 341 -15.06 49.42 -27.08
CA GLU A 341 -14.82 49.93 -28.43
C GLU A 341 -15.88 49.39 -29.41
N ILE A 342 -16.42 50.26 -30.25
CA ILE A 342 -17.44 49.89 -31.23
C ILE A 342 -16.76 49.36 -32.49
N LEU A 343 -17.01 48.10 -32.82
CA LEU A 343 -16.50 47.48 -34.03
C LEU A 343 -17.41 47.80 -35.24
N ASP A 344 -16.88 48.51 -36.22
CA ASP A 344 -17.55 48.67 -37.52
C ASP A 344 -17.33 47.42 -38.38
N VAL A 345 -18.39 46.69 -38.66
CA VAL A 345 -18.38 45.40 -39.38
C VAL A 345 -18.67 45.56 -40.87
N GLY A 346 -19.02 46.77 -41.34
CA GLY A 346 -19.42 47.02 -42.72
C GLY A 346 -20.74 46.30 -43.08
N ASP A 347 -20.91 45.89 -44.35
CA ASP A 347 -22.12 45.19 -44.82
C ASP A 347 -22.38 43.77 -44.26
N GLY A 348 -21.72 43.39 -43.21
CA GLY A 348 -21.90 42.08 -42.60
C GLY A 348 -22.38 42.16 -41.14
N ASP A 349 -23.19 41.23 -40.72
CA ASP A 349 -23.66 41.12 -39.34
C ASP A 349 -22.66 40.31 -38.48
N LEU A 350 -22.39 40.79 -37.27
CA LEU A 350 -21.56 40.12 -36.27
C LEU A 350 -22.46 39.66 -35.14
N GLY A 351 -22.79 38.40 -35.15
CA GLY A 351 -23.57 37.77 -34.07
C GLY A 351 -22.69 37.01 -33.09
N GLN A 352 -23.04 37.05 -31.83
CA GLN A 352 -22.43 36.16 -30.84
C GLN A 352 -23.06 34.77 -30.98
N VAL A 353 -22.21 33.77 -31.03
CA VAL A 353 -22.68 32.38 -30.92
C VAL A 353 -23.01 32.09 -29.45
N ASP A 354 -24.22 31.62 -29.23
CA ASP A 354 -24.64 31.18 -27.89
C ASP A 354 -23.81 29.97 -27.46
N THR A 355 -22.91 30.21 -26.54
CA THR A 355 -22.04 29.18 -25.92
C THR A 355 -22.54 28.77 -24.55
N PHE A 356 -23.75 29.20 -24.16
CA PHE A 356 -24.31 28.90 -22.84
C PHE A 356 -24.47 27.38 -22.63
N PRO A 357 -23.96 26.82 -21.53
CA PRO A 357 -24.03 25.38 -21.26
C PRO A 357 -25.46 24.98 -20.90
N ARG A 358 -26.17 24.36 -21.85
CA ARG A 358 -27.61 24.04 -21.70
C ARG A 358 -27.93 22.85 -20.81
N ASN A 359 -26.96 21.97 -20.54
CA ASN A 359 -27.20 20.67 -19.89
C ASN A 359 -26.40 20.46 -18.62
N LEU A 360 -25.88 21.48 -17.93
CA LEU A 360 -25.10 21.35 -16.70
C LEU A 360 -25.84 20.56 -15.62
N GLN A 361 -27.15 20.80 -15.47
CA GLN A 361 -27.96 20.12 -14.47
C GLN A 361 -28.04 18.60 -14.66
N VAL A 362 -27.93 18.11 -15.90
CA VAL A 362 -27.90 16.67 -16.20
C VAL A 362 -26.61 16.05 -15.65
N PHE A 363 -25.49 16.74 -15.81
CA PHE A 363 -24.21 16.26 -15.29
C PHE A 363 -24.13 16.34 -13.77
N ASP A 364 -24.67 17.41 -13.16
CA ASP A 364 -24.76 17.52 -11.70
C ASP A 364 -25.61 16.40 -11.12
N ASN A 365 -26.74 16.08 -11.75
CA ASN A 365 -27.56 14.93 -11.35
C ASN A 365 -26.82 13.59 -11.52
N SER A 366 -26.04 13.43 -12.59
CA SER A 366 -25.19 12.24 -12.81
C SER A 366 -24.14 12.09 -11.72
N VAL A 367 -23.43 13.16 -11.39
CA VAL A 367 -22.46 13.18 -10.30
C VAL A 367 -23.10 12.80 -8.97
N ALA A 368 -24.26 13.38 -8.64
CA ALA A 368 -24.98 13.08 -7.41
C ALA A 368 -25.45 11.60 -7.33
N MET A 369 -25.87 11.05 -8.48
CA MET A 369 -26.27 9.63 -8.56
C MET A 369 -25.07 8.71 -8.32
N TRP A 370 -23.91 9.00 -8.92
CA TRP A 370 -22.70 8.22 -8.71
C TRP A 370 -22.14 8.36 -7.30
N GLU A 371 -22.26 9.51 -6.67
CA GLU A 371 -21.90 9.71 -5.26
C GLU A 371 -22.78 8.85 -4.33
N ALA A 372 -24.09 8.84 -4.54
CA ALA A 372 -24.99 7.99 -3.79
C ALA A 372 -24.71 6.50 -4.01
N HIS A 373 -24.38 6.10 -5.25
CA HIS A 373 -23.97 4.74 -5.55
C HIS A 373 -22.67 4.35 -4.82
N ALA A 374 -21.65 5.23 -4.84
CA ALA A 374 -20.40 5.02 -4.14
C ALA A 374 -20.59 4.87 -2.61
N GLN A 375 -21.46 5.69 -2.02
CA GLN A 375 -21.80 5.59 -0.60
C GLN A 375 -22.47 4.25 -0.28
N THR A 376 -23.34 3.78 -1.15
CA THR A 376 -23.98 2.46 -1.01
C THR A 376 -22.97 1.32 -1.11
N MET A 377 -22.10 1.34 -2.11
CA MET A 377 -21.06 0.32 -2.31
C MET A 377 -20.05 0.31 -1.16
N GLY A 378 -19.59 1.47 -0.74
CA GLY A 378 -18.65 1.61 0.39
C GLY A 378 -19.28 1.42 1.77
N ALA A 379 -20.55 1.06 1.86
CA ALA A 379 -21.34 0.99 3.11
C ALA A 379 -21.24 2.26 3.96
N ALA A 380 -21.06 3.42 3.32
CA ALA A 380 -20.97 4.73 3.94
C ALA A 380 -22.38 5.36 4.08
N ASN A 381 -23.25 4.71 4.86
CA ASN A 381 -24.61 5.18 5.09
C ASN A 381 -24.62 6.48 5.91
N ASP A 382 -25.67 7.29 5.74
CA ASP A 382 -25.85 8.57 6.44
C ASP A 382 -25.68 8.46 7.97
N ALA A 383 -26.16 7.37 8.55
CA ALA A 383 -26.04 7.11 9.99
C ALA A 383 -24.58 6.93 10.44
N ILE A 384 -23.72 6.32 9.60
CA ILE A 384 -22.28 6.10 9.88
C ILE A 384 -21.51 7.39 9.61
N MET A 385 -21.89 8.14 8.57
CA MET A 385 -21.28 9.43 8.23
C MET A 385 -21.62 10.54 9.26
N GLY A 386 -22.52 10.28 10.21
CA GLY A 386 -22.91 11.26 11.22
C GLY A 386 -23.95 12.29 10.74
N ASN A 387 -24.62 12.03 9.64
CA ASN A 387 -25.69 12.87 9.15
C ASN A 387 -26.90 12.77 10.08
N SER A 388 -27.47 13.92 10.47
CA SER A 388 -28.63 13.96 11.33
C SER A 388 -29.86 13.34 10.65
N PRO A 389 -30.59 12.46 11.33
CA PRO A 389 -31.81 11.89 10.77
C PRO A 389 -32.90 12.97 10.60
N ALA A 390 -33.89 12.67 9.78
CA ALA A 390 -35.02 13.56 9.60
C ALA A 390 -35.69 13.89 10.95
N SER A 391 -36.12 15.15 11.14
CA SER A 391 -36.81 15.58 12.35
C SER A 391 -38.04 14.70 12.64
N GLY A 392 -38.14 14.17 13.87
CA GLY A 392 -39.22 13.29 14.28
C GLY A 392 -38.93 11.78 14.16
N THR A 393 -37.72 11.37 13.76
CA THR A 393 -37.33 9.96 13.73
C THR A 393 -37.23 9.41 15.17
N PRO A 394 -37.94 8.29 15.52
CA PRO A 394 -37.86 7.70 16.84
C PRO A 394 -36.43 7.21 17.16
N PHE A 395 -35.93 7.47 18.37
CA PHE A 395 -34.57 7.08 18.80
C PHE A 395 -34.27 5.59 18.59
N LYS A 396 -35.20 4.70 18.94
CA LYS A 396 -35.03 3.26 18.75
C LYS A 396 -34.91 2.84 17.29
N LEU A 397 -35.62 3.53 16.40
CA LEU A 397 -35.47 3.25 14.95
C LEU A 397 -34.10 3.71 14.44
N GLN A 398 -33.63 4.84 14.91
CA GLN A 398 -32.30 5.34 14.57
C GLN A 398 -31.19 4.41 15.09
N GLU A 399 -31.32 3.93 16.33
CA GLU A 399 -30.38 2.97 16.92
C GLU A 399 -30.34 1.66 16.10
N LEU A 400 -31.52 1.13 15.73
CA LEU A 400 -31.59 -0.06 14.89
C LEU A 400 -30.95 0.15 13.52
N VAL A 401 -31.27 1.25 12.83
CA VAL A 401 -30.70 1.57 11.52
C VAL A 401 -29.17 1.73 11.60
N THR A 402 -28.66 2.37 12.66
CA THR A 402 -27.23 2.53 12.86
C THR A 402 -26.54 1.18 13.13
N SER A 403 -27.18 0.31 13.91
CA SER A 403 -26.67 -1.04 14.20
C SER A 403 -26.61 -1.90 12.95
N GLU A 404 -27.68 -1.93 12.16
CA GLU A 404 -27.71 -2.67 10.90
C GLU A 404 -26.73 -2.12 9.86
N ALA A 405 -26.58 -0.79 9.81
CA ALA A 405 -25.62 -0.14 8.93
C ALA A 405 -24.16 -0.52 9.22
N ARG A 406 -23.83 -0.84 10.46
CA ARG A 406 -22.50 -1.28 10.89
C ARG A 406 -22.24 -2.77 10.63
N GLY A 407 -23.24 -3.56 10.36
CA GLY A 407 -23.12 -5.04 10.29
C GLY A 407 -22.05 -5.54 9.33
N LEU A 408 -21.87 -4.90 8.17
CA LEU A 408 -20.80 -5.26 7.21
C LEU A 408 -19.41 -4.91 7.75
N HIS A 409 -19.27 -3.73 8.35
CA HIS A 409 -17.99 -3.30 8.94
C HIS A 409 -17.62 -4.17 10.14
N ASP A 410 -18.58 -4.54 11.00
CA ASP A 410 -18.36 -5.43 12.13
C ASP A 410 -17.92 -6.84 11.68
N TYR A 411 -18.50 -7.35 10.58
CA TYR A 411 -18.06 -8.61 9.98
C TYR A 411 -16.61 -8.53 9.49
N ARG A 412 -16.26 -7.47 8.75
CA ARG A 412 -14.91 -7.24 8.22
C ARG A 412 -13.90 -7.01 9.36
N ARG A 413 -14.29 -6.28 10.40
CA ARG A 413 -13.51 -6.12 11.64
C ARG A 413 -13.26 -7.46 12.33
N GLY A 414 -14.27 -8.35 12.36
CA GLY A 414 -14.14 -9.69 12.91
C GLY A 414 -13.12 -10.56 12.17
N ILE A 415 -13.01 -10.45 10.85
CA ILE A 415 -11.96 -11.13 10.05
C ILE A 415 -10.58 -10.56 10.43
N PHE A 416 -10.46 -9.26 10.56
CA PHE A 416 -9.21 -8.62 10.98
C PHE A 416 -8.80 -9.04 12.39
N ALA A 417 -9.74 -9.06 13.34
CA ALA A 417 -9.49 -9.52 14.71
C ALA A 417 -8.95 -10.95 14.77
N LYS A 418 -9.48 -11.88 13.98
CA LYS A 418 -8.96 -13.25 13.90
C LYS A 418 -7.53 -13.30 13.39
N HIS A 419 -7.20 -12.50 12.38
CA HIS A 419 -5.84 -12.45 11.85
C HIS A 419 -4.85 -11.91 12.90
N ILE A 420 -5.23 -10.86 13.61
CA ILE A 420 -4.42 -10.32 14.71
C ILE A 420 -4.28 -11.36 15.83
N GLU A 421 -5.34 -12.07 16.18
CA GLU A 421 -5.28 -13.18 17.16
C GLU A 421 -4.27 -14.26 16.75
N GLU A 422 -4.22 -14.64 15.47
CA GLU A 422 -3.24 -15.57 14.93
C GLU A 422 -1.80 -15.03 15.03
N ILE A 423 -1.57 -13.74 14.77
CA ILE A 423 -0.26 -13.11 14.96
C ILE A 423 0.14 -13.14 16.44
N TYR A 424 -0.79 -12.82 17.34
CA TYR A 424 -0.52 -12.89 18.78
C TYR A 424 -0.13 -14.29 19.23
N LYS A 425 -0.87 -15.30 18.79
CA LYS A 425 -0.62 -16.69 19.17
C LYS A 425 0.70 -17.24 18.63
N ASP A 426 1.02 -16.91 17.40
CA ASP A 426 2.16 -17.50 16.69
C ASP A 426 3.46 -16.74 16.92
N VAL A 427 3.40 -15.41 17.13
CA VAL A 427 4.57 -14.55 17.19
C VAL A 427 4.68 -13.85 18.54
N TYR A 428 3.73 -13.00 18.92
CA TYR A 428 3.90 -12.09 20.04
C TYR A 428 3.90 -12.80 21.42
N ILE A 429 2.96 -13.71 21.66
CA ILE A 429 2.90 -14.40 22.96
C ILE A 429 4.16 -15.25 23.21
N PRO A 430 4.65 -16.09 22.27
CA PRO A 430 5.91 -16.82 22.44
C PRO A 430 7.10 -15.92 22.72
N MET A 431 7.12 -14.77 22.05
CA MET A 431 8.15 -13.75 22.22
C MET A 431 8.14 -13.13 23.61
N ILE A 432 6.97 -12.64 24.04
CA ILE A 432 6.77 -12.05 25.36
C ILE A 432 7.20 -13.06 26.44
N ILE A 433 6.81 -14.32 26.30
CA ILE A 433 7.23 -15.39 27.23
C ILE A 433 8.75 -15.53 27.24
N LYS A 434 9.39 -15.56 26.07
CA LYS A 434 10.85 -15.66 25.96
C LYS A 434 11.53 -14.46 26.63
N LYS A 435 11.08 -13.23 26.33
CA LYS A 435 11.61 -11.99 26.92
C LYS A 435 11.43 -11.93 28.44
N ILE A 436 10.28 -12.35 28.96
CA ILE A 436 10.04 -12.43 30.41
C ILE A 436 10.99 -13.45 31.06
N CYS A 437 11.25 -14.62 30.42
CA CYS A 437 12.15 -15.64 30.94
C CYS A 437 13.62 -15.22 30.88
N GLU A 438 14.04 -14.44 29.88
CA GLU A 438 15.42 -13.98 29.72
C GLU A 438 15.71 -12.67 30.49
N GLY A 439 14.67 -11.88 30.78
CA GLY A 439 14.79 -10.51 31.36
C GLY A 439 14.60 -10.48 32.88
N THR A 440 15.68 -10.27 33.63
CA THR A 440 15.60 -9.94 35.07
C THR A 440 15.11 -8.51 35.32
N GLN A 441 15.24 -7.63 34.35
CA GLN A 441 14.90 -6.20 34.45
C GLN A 441 13.41 -5.97 34.64
N PHE A 442 12.57 -6.65 33.88
CA PHE A 442 11.11 -6.54 33.98
C PHE A 442 10.59 -6.93 35.38
N LEU A 443 11.16 -7.98 35.97
CA LEU A 443 10.78 -8.41 37.33
C LEU A 443 11.15 -7.37 38.39
N SER A 444 12.16 -6.52 38.14
CA SER A 444 12.54 -5.43 39.06
C SER A 444 11.62 -4.20 38.94
N GLU A 445 10.86 -4.08 37.87
CA GLU A 445 9.91 -2.99 37.63
C GLU A 445 8.51 -3.27 38.24
N LEU A 446 8.24 -4.53 38.63
CA LEU A 446 7.01 -4.89 39.30
C LEU A 446 6.93 -4.25 40.68
N SER A 447 5.76 -3.73 41.03
CA SER A 447 5.50 -3.20 42.36
C SER A 447 5.54 -4.33 43.42
N LEU A 448 5.78 -3.97 44.70
CA LEU A 448 5.82 -4.90 45.82
C LEU A 448 4.51 -5.73 45.93
N ASP A 449 3.38 -5.10 45.65
CA ASP A 449 2.07 -5.79 45.72
C ASP A 449 1.90 -6.79 44.57
N GLU A 450 2.37 -6.46 43.38
CA GLU A 450 2.38 -7.33 42.20
C GLU A 450 3.31 -8.53 42.41
N LEU A 451 4.52 -8.31 42.94
CA LEU A 451 5.46 -9.37 43.29
C LEU A 451 4.86 -10.30 44.36
N GLN A 452 4.17 -9.75 45.36
CA GLN A 452 3.49 -10.57 46.38
C GLN A 452 2.32 -11.37 45.79
N TYR A 453 1.58 -10.78 44.86
CA TYR A 453 0.48 -11.46 44.16
C TYR A 453 0.98 -12.64 43.36
N VAL A 454 2.00 -12.44 42.52
CA VAL A 454 2.64 -13.51 41.74
C VAL A 454 3.23 -14.57 42.64
N GLY A 455 3.99 -14.19 43.67
CA GLY A 455 4.62 -15.12 44.61
C GLY A 455 3.59 -15.97 45.37
N LYS A 456 2.49 -15.40 45.83
CA LYS A 456 1.40 -16.14 46.46
C LYS A 456 0.75 -17.15 45.51
N LYS A 457 0.53 -16.76 44.25
CA LYS A 457 -0.07 -17.65 43.25
C LYS A 457 0.85 -18.79 42.86
N VAL A 458 2.15 -18.53 42.69
CA VAL A 458 3.15 -19.55 42.41
C VAL A 458 3.26 -20.55 43.58
N ALA A 459 3.32 -20.07 44.83
CA ALA A 459 3.34 -20.94 46.02
C ALA A 459 2.07 -21.81 46.12
N THR A 460 0.91 -21.27 45.80
CA THR A 460 -0.36 -22.03 45.77
C THR A 460 -0.35 -23.10 44.67
N TYR A 461 0.21 -22.78 43.48
CA TYR A 461 0.31 -23.72 42.38
C TYR A 461 1.26 -24.89 42.72
N GLU A 462 2.41 -24.59 43.35
CA GLU A 462 3.37 -25.62 43.79
C GLU A 462 2.81 -26.50 44.89
N ALA A 463 2.01 -25.93 45.82
CA ALA A 463 1.38 -26.69 46.88
C ALA A 463 0.24 -27.63 46.40
N ASN A 464 -0.36 -27.33 45.24
CA ASN A 464 -1.42 -28.13 44.63
C ASN A 464 -0.92 -29.18 43.64
N LYS A 465 0.41 -29.23 43.41
CA LYS A 465 1.11 -30.21 42.57
C LYS A 465 1.59 -31.37 43.40
#